data_ec823ce736067664588a1aced2e404b0
#
_entry.id   ec823ce736067664588a1aced2e404b0
#
_cell.length_a   1.000
_cell.length_b   1.000
_cell.length_c   1.000
_cell.angle_alpha   90.00
_cell.angle_beta   90.00
_cell.angle_gamma   90.00
#
_symmetry.space_group_name_H-M   'P 1'
#
loop_
_entity.id
_entity.type
_entity.pdbx_description
1 polymer ?
#
loop_
_entity_poly.entity_id
_entity_poly.type
_entity_poly.pdbx_seq_one_letter_code
_entity_poly.pdbx_strand_id
1 'polypeptide(L)'
;MVVRVGVADDSFLIREALTRLLGDVDEVELVAVCADGEELAAAMDAQHPDVVLVDIRMPPTMTDEGIRLATRLRTTHPRVGVIVMSAYADPAYALALLQSGSEGRGYILKDRLHSRAQLLATIEAVSDGGSVIDPKVVEALVHGRSPLDVLTPREHDVLVEMARGASNGAIAEVLGLTKRAVEKHINSVFAKLDLPLSDDVSRRVRAVLLFLGEAGGSAR
;
A
#
# COMPACT_ATOMS: atom_id res chain seq x y z
N MET A 1 -16.26 25.75 2.13
CA MET A 1 -15.01 26.02 1.36
C MET A 1 -14.87 24.89 0.37
N VAL A 2 -14.61 25.17 -0.90
CA VAL A 2 -14.40 24.09 -1.89
C VAL A 2 -13.00 23.53 -1.69
N VAL A 3 -12.88 22.23 -1.48
CA VAL A 3 -11.59 21.54 -1.30
C VAL A 3 -11.05 21.14 -2.67
N ARG A 4 -9.84 21.57 -3.01
CA ARG A 4 -9.16 21.24 -4.27
C ARG A 4 -8.46 19.89 -4.15
N VAL A 5 -8.86 18.94 -4.99
CA VAL A 5 -8.40 17.55 -4.88
C VAL A 5 -7.60 17.13 -6.11
N GLY A 6 -6.40 16.59 -5.88
CA GLY A 6 -5.61 15.87 -6.89
C GLY A 6 -5.73 14.36 -6.71
N VAL A 7 -5.62 13.61 -7.80
CA VAL A 7 -5.67 12.14 -7.80
C VAL A 7 -4.49 11.58 -8.56
N ALA A 8 -3.85 10.54 -8.03
CA ALA A 8 -2.90 9.69 -8.76
C ALA A 8 -3.21 8.22 -8.51
N ASP A 9 -3.49 7.47 -9.58
CA ASP A 9 -3.76 6.02 -9.54
C ASP A 9 -3.45 5.45 -10.93
N ASP A 10 -2.76 4.33 -11.03
CA ASP A 10 -2.42 3.73 -12.33
C ASP A 10 -3.64 3.07 -13.00
N SER A 11 -4.65 2.69 -12.21
CA SER A 11 -5.89 2.09 -12.70
C SER A 11 -6.81 3.14 -13.32
N PHE A 12 -7.02 3.06 -14.63
CA PHE A 12 -8.01 3.87 -15.33
C PHE A 12 -9.40 3.80 -14.69
N LEU A 13 -9.83 2.60 -14.26
CA LEU A 13 -11.15 2.41 -13.64
C LEU A 13 -11.31 3.16 -12.31
N ILE A 14 -10.27 3.19 -11.49
CA ILE A 14 -10.28 3.93 -10.22
C ILE A 14 -10.31 5.44 -10.48
N ARG A 15 -9.51 5.94 -11.43
CA ARG A 15 -9.54 7.36 -11.81
C ARG A 15 -10.93 7.78 -12.30
N GLU A 16 -11.56 7.00 -13.18
CA GLU A 16 -12.93 7.25 -13.64
C GLU A 16 -13.97 7.20 -12.51
N ALA A 17 -13.83 6.23 -11.60
CA ALA A 17 -14.71 6.13 -10.43
C ALA A 17 -14.60 7.35 -9.52
N LEU A 18 -13.37 7.78 -9.20
CA LEU A 18 -13.13 8.98 -8.40
C LEU A 18 -13.62 10.25 -9.10
N THR A 19 -13.39 10.39 -10.40
CA THR A 19 -13.89 11.52 -11.19
C THR A 19 -15.42 11.62 -11.12
N ARG A 20 -16.13 10.50 -11.22
CA ARG A 20 -17.59 10.47 -11.08
C ARG A 20 -18.07 10.69 -9.64
N LEU A 21 -17.37 10.11 -8.66
CA LEU A 21 -17.75 10.28 -7.25
C LEU A 21 -17.60 11.71 -6.75
N LEU A 22 -16.60 12.44 -7.25
CA LEU A 22 -16.24 13.78 -6.82
C LEU A 22 -16.72 14.89 -7.78
N GLY A 23 -16.96 14.57 -9.06
CA GLY A 23 -17.26 15.57 -10.09
C GLY A 23 -18.63 16.27 -9.95
N ASP A 24 -19.60 15.66 -9.26
CA ASP A 24 -20.95 16.21 -9.04
C ASP A 24 -21.12 16.70 -7.59
N VAL A 25 -20.05 17.21 -6.97
CA VAL A 25 -20.05 17.60 -5.55
C VAL A 25 -19.59 19.05 -5.43
N ASP A 26 -20.46 19.92 -4.92
CA ASP A 26 -20.17 21.36 -4.79
C ASP A 26 -19.03 21.66 -3.79
N GLU A 27 -18.76 20.75 -2.87
CA GLU A 27 -17.74 20.88 -1.82
C GLU A 27 -16.33 20.52 -2.30
N VAL A 28 -16.17 19.89 -3.48
CA VAL A 28 -14.90 19.42 -4.01
C VAL A 28 -14.68 19.88 -5.44
N GLU A 29 -13.49 20.38 -5.74
CA GLU A 29 -13.00 20.66 -7.09
C GLU A 29 -11.87 19.68 -7.44
N LEU A 30 -12.08 18.81 -8.44
CA LEU A 30 -11.07 17.90 -8.93
C LEU A 30 -10.12 18.65 -9.87
N VAL A 31 -8.91 18.96 -9.40
CA VAL A 31 -7.96 19.85 -10.11
C VAL A 31 -6.88 19.11 -10.89
N ALA A 32 -6.61 17.84 -10.56
CA ALA A 32 -5.66 16.99 -11.27
C ALA A 32 -6.08 15.52 -11.20
N VAL A 33 -5.99 14.79 -12.32
CA VAL A 33 -6.20 13.34 -12.40
C VAL A 33 -5.06 12.73 -13.20
N CYS A 34 -4.16 12.07 -12.50
CA CYS A 34 -2.87 11.61 -12.98
C CYS A 34 -2.79 10.08 -12.98
N ALA A 35 -1.98 9.52 -13.87
CA ALA A 35 -1.79 8.08 -13.95
C ALA A 35 -0.67 7.57 -13.04
N ASP A 36 0.18 8.47 -12.54
CA ASP A 36 1.28 8.14 -11.64
C ASP A 36 1.64 9.31 -10.70
N GLY A 37 2.55 9.03 -9.77
CA GLY A 37 2.97 10.00 -8.75
C GLY A 37 3.86 11.12 -9.28
N GLU A 38 4.60 10.92 -10.36
CA GLU A 38 5.46 11.95 -10.95
C GLU A 38 4.62 12.97 -11.73
N GLU A 39 3.59 12.50 -12.45
CA GLU A 39 2.62 13.36 -13.10
C GLU A 39 1.89 14.24 -12.08
N LEU A 40 1.44 13.65 -10.96
CA LEU A 40 0.82 14.42 -9.88
C LEU A 40 1.81 15.43 -9.27
N ALA A 41 3.04 15.00 -8.98
CA ALA A 41 4.05 15.88 -8.42
C ALA A 41 4.36 17.08 -9.32
N ALA A 42 4.37 16.90 -10.63
CA ALA A 42 4.55 18.00 -11.60
C ALA A 42 3.34 18.95 -11.64
N ALA A 43 2.14 18.46 -11.33
CA ALA A 43 0.92 19.26 -11.30
C ALA A 43 0.76 20.09 -10.01
N MET A 44 1.46 19.75 -8.91
CA MET A 44 1.28 20.37 -7.58
C MET A 44 1.38 21.89 -7.60
N ASP A 45 2.45 22.43 -8.20
CA ASP A 45 2.70 23.89 -8.23
C ASP A 45 1.75 24.67 -9.14
N ALA A 46 1.16 24.02 -10.14
CA ALA A 46 0.24 24.65 -11.08
C ALA A 46 -1.22 24.57 -10.59
N GLN A 47 -1.57 23.45 -9.98
CA GLN A 47 -2.95 23.12 -9.61
C GLN A 47 -3.27 23.41 -8.15
N HIS A 48 -2.27 23.60 -7.28
CA HIS A 48 -2.43 23.92 -5.85
C HIS A 48 -3.55 23.10 -5.16
N PRO A 49 -3.50 21.76 -5.15
CA PRO A 49 -4.48 20.96 -4.44
C PRO A 49 -4.35 21.15 -2.93
N ASP A 50 -5.47 21.10 -2.22
CA ASP A 50 -5.52 21.09 -0.75
C ASP A 50 -5.31 19.66 -0.22
N VAL A 51 -5.82 18.67 -0.97
CA VAL A 51 -5.71 17.24 -0.65
C VAL A 51 -5.34 16.45 -1.91
N VAL A 52 -4.53 15.42 -1.75
CA VAL A 52 -4.27 14.46 -2.82
C VAL A 52 -4.68 13.04 -2.41
N LEU A 53 -5.34 12.32 -3.31
CA LEU A 53 -5.66 10.90 -3.24
C LEU A 53 -4.62 10.14 -4.07
N VAL A 54 -3.85 9.25 -3.45
CA VAL A 54 -2.69 8.63 -4.10
C VAL A 54 -2.74 7.11 -3.91
N ASP A 55 -2.69 6.36 -5.00
CA ASP A 55 -2.46 4.92 -4.89
C ASP A 55 -1.07 4.64 -4.33
N ILE A 56 -0.95 3.59 -3.52
CA ILE A 56 0.35 3.19 -2.96
C ILE A 56 1.27 2.66 -4.06
N ARG A 57 0.73 1.83 -4.96
CA ARG A 57 1.50 1.08 -5.95
C ARG A 57 1.26 1.61 -7.36
N MET A 58 2.20 2.36 -7.87
CA MET A 58 2.15 2.94 -9.21
C MET A 58 3.46 2.68 -9.98
N PRO A 59 3.50 2.89 -11.29
CA PRO A 59 4.78 2.91 -12.00
C PRO A 59 5.77 3.90 -11.36
N PRO A 60 7.09 3.66 -11.45
CA PRO A 60 7.73 2.62 -12.27
C PRO A 60 7.91 1.25 -11.59
N THR A 61 7.88 1.15 -10.25
CA THR A 61 8.25 -0.10 -9.57
C THR A 61 7.06 -0.89 -9.04
N MET A 62 5.86 -0.30 -8.98
CA MET A 62 4.64 -0.91 -8.46
C MET A 62 4.79 -1.41 -7.01
N THR A 63 5.48 -0.66 -6.16
CA THR A 63 5.76 -1.04 -4.77
C THR A 63 5.18 -0.07 -3.76
N ASP A 64 5.79 1.10 -3.58
CA ASP A 64 5.50 2.06 -2.51
C ASP A 64 5.56 3.54 -3.00
N GLU A 65 5.37 3.76 -4.30
CA GLU A 65 5.49 5.08 -4.93
C GLU A 65 4.61 6.13 -4.25
N GLY A 66 3.39 5.77 -3.89
CA GLY A 66 2.48 6.67 -3.18
C GLY A 66 2.97 7.04 -1.78
N ILE A 67 3.60 6.13 -1.07
CA ILE A 67 4.22 6.41 0.24
C ILE A 67 5.43 7.34 0.08
N ARG A 68 6.27 7.11 -0.94
CA ARG A 68 7.41 8.00 -1.26
C ARG A 68 6.93 9.40 -1.63
N LEU A 69 5.86 9.48 -2.44
CA LEU A 69 5.25 10.76 -2.80
C LEU A 69 4.71 11.46 -1.55
N ALA A 70 3.98 10.76 -0.67
CA ALA A 70 3.47 11.30 0.58
C ALA A 70 4.59 11.87 1.47
N THR A 71 5.73 11.16 1.53
CA THR A 71 6.92 11.60 2.28
C THR A 71 7.56 12.85 1.64
N ARG A 72 7.67 12.89 0.30
CA ARG A 72 8.18 14.04 -0.45
C ARG A 72 7.30 15.27 -0.23
N LEU A 73 5.97 15.12 -0.34
CA LEU A 73 5.01 16.21 -0.15
C LEU A 73 5.03 16.77 1.27
N ARG A 74 5.37 15.98 2.28
CA ARG A 74 5.52 16.49 3.65
C ARG A 74 6.56 17.62 3.75
N THR A 75 7.60 17.57 2.94
CA THR A 75 8.68 18.57 2.94
C THR A 75 8.44 19.68 1.92
N THR A 76 7.94 19.36 0.74
CA THR A 76 7.77 20.32 -0.35
C THR A 76 6.45 21.09 -0.28
N HIS A 77 5.38 20.41 0.18
CA HIS A 77 4.01 20.96 0.27
C HIS A 77 3.39 20.61 1.63
N PRO A 78 3.91 21.12 2.76
CA PRO A 78 3.55 20.67 4.11
C PRO A 78 2.09 20.88 4.49
N ARG A 79 1.38 21.78 3.79
CA ARG A 79 -0.04 22.07 4.03
C ARG A 79 -0.98 21.12 3.28
N VAL A 80 -0.47 20.40 2.30
CA VAL A 80 -1.28 19.49 1.47
C VAL A 80 -1.57 18.21 2.25
N GLY A 81 -2.86 17.91 2.39
CA GLY A 81 -3.33 16.65 2.93
C GLY A 81 -3.04 15.51 1.96
N VAL A 82 -2.61 14.35 2.47
CA VAL A 82 -2.35 13.18 1.64
C VAL A 82 -3.16 11.99 2.13
N ILE A 83 -4.01 11.47 1.27
CA ILE A 83 -4.78 10.25 1.50
C ILE A 83 -4.20 9.16 0.61
N VAL A 84 -3.59 8.14 1.20
CA VAL A 84 -3.16 6.97 0.43
C VAL A 84 -4.30 5.98 0.30
N MET A 85 -4.43 5.42 -0.89
CA MET A 85 -5.41 4.40 -1.24
C MET A 85 -4.71 3.06 -1.42
N SER A 86 -5.24 2.00 -0.83
CA SER A 86 -4.66 0.66 -0.91
C SER A 86 -5.70 -0.41 -1.17
N ALA A 87 -5.34 -1.45 -1.90
CA ALA A 87 -6.18 -2.65 -2.01
C ALA A 87 -6.14 -3.51 -0.73
N TYR A 88 -5.12 -3.32 0.12
CA TYR A 88 -4.88 -4.16 1.30
C TYR A 88 -4.59 -3.33 2.54
N ALA A 89 -4.99 -3.87 3.71
CA ALA A 89 -4.66 -3.31 5.02
C ALA A 89 -3.22 -3.73 5.41
N ASP A 90 -2.22 -3.00 4.93
CA ASP A 90 -0.81 -3.27 5.22
C ASP A 90 -0.29 -2.32 6.32
N PRO A 91 0.04 -2.84 7.52
CA PRO A 91 0.57 -2.04 8.62
C PRO A 91 1.87 -1.31 8.29
N ALA A 92 2.73 -1.90 7.45
CA ALA A 92 4.02 -1.30 7.11
C ALA A 92 3.85 0.02 6.35
N TYR A 93 2.91 0.09 5.41
CA TYR A 93 2.59 1.32 4.69
C TYR A 93 1.96 2.37 5.60
N ALA A 94 1.09 1.95 6.53
CA ALA A 94 0.48 2.88 7.48
C ALA A 94 1.55 3.47 8.43
N LEU A 95 2.46 2.65 8.95
CA LEU A 95 3.58 3.12 9.76
C LEU A 95 4.48 4.08 8.99
N ALA A 96 4.83 3.76 7.74
CA ALA A 96 5.66 4.60 6.88
C ALA A 96 4.98 5.96 6.60
N LEU A 97 3.66 5.97 6.33
CA LEU A 97 2.88 7.19 6.11
C LEU A 97 2.89 8.10 7.35
N LEU A 98 2.78 7.51 8.55
CA LEU A 98 2.65 8.22 9.82
C LEU A 98 3.99 8.53 10.49
N GLN A 99 5.11 7.99 10.01
CA GLN A 99 6.43 8.10 10.62
C GLN A 99 6.87 9.57 10.85
N SER A 100 6.48 10.47 9.96
CA SER A 100 6.81 11.90 10.03
C SER A 100 5.68 12.75 10.63
N GLY A 101 4.73 12.15 11.34
CA GLY A 101 3.54 12.78 11.92
C GLY A 101 2.26 12.41 11.21
N SER A 102 1.15 12.50 11.92
CA SER A 102 -0.18 12.06 11.44
C SER A 102 -1.03 13.19 10.84
N GLU A 103 -0.71 14.45 11.09
CA GLU A 103 -1.49 15.60 10.64
C GLU A 103 -1.64 15.61 9.11
N GLY A 104 -2.87 15.78 8.63
CA GLY A 104 -3.18 15.80 7.21
C GLY A 104 -2.89 14.47 6.50
N ARG A 105 -3.04 13.32 7.19
CA ARG A 105 -2.76 11.99 6.62
C ARG A 105 -3.98 11.08 6.68
N GLY A 106 -4.30 10.50 5.52
CA GLY A 106 -5.34 9.50 5.38
C GLY A 106 -4.79 8.19 4.84
N TYR A 107 -5.32 7.08 5.35
CA TYR A 107 -5.11 5.74 4.77
C TYR A 107 -6.48 5.08 4.61
N ILE A 108 -6.90 4.85 3.37
CA ILE A 108 -8.18 4.22 3.06
C ILE A 108 -8.00 2.99 2.20
N LEU A 109 -8.91 2.04 2.35
CA LEU A 109 -8.94 0.86 1.49
C LEU A 109 -9.78 1.14 0.24
N LYS A 110 -9.32 0.71 -0.93
CA LYS A 110 -10.02 0.89 -2.22
C LYS A 110 -11.41 0.22 -2.23
N ASP A 111 -11.62 -0.83 -1.43
CA ASP A 111 -12.93 -1.45 -1.24
C ASP A 111 -13.95 -0.55 -0.51
N ARG A 112 -13.51 0.57 0.09
CA ARG A 112 -14.35 1.57 0.74
C ARG A 112 -14.78 2.74 -0.17
N LEU A 113 -14.22 2.85 -1.37
CA LEU A 113 -14.53 3.93 -2.32
C LEU A 113 -15.98 3.92 -2.84
N HIS A 114 -16.78 2.89 -2.52
CA HIS A 114 -18.18 2.82 -2.89
C HIS A 114 -19.08 3.79 -2.11
N SER A 115 -18.62 4.39 -1.02
CA SER A 115 -19.37 5.36 -0.22
C SER A 115 -18.85 6.78 -0.46
N ARG A 116 -19.56 7.54 -1.31
CA ARG A 116 -19.28 8.98 -1.55
C ARG A 116 -19.20 9.76 -0.25
N ALA A 117 -20.18 9.59 0.65
CA ALA A 117 -20.22 10.32 1.92
C ALA A 117 -18.99 10.07 2.79
N GLN A 118 -18.51 8.81 2.82
CA GLN A 118 -17.32 8.46 3.59
C GLN A 118 -16.05 9.05 2.96
N LEU A 119 -15.94 9.04 1.63
CA LEU A 119 -14.82 9.64 0.93
C LEU A 119 -14.75 11.15 1.16
N LEU A 120 -15.89 11.84 1.04
CA LEU A 120 -15.97 13.29 1.30
C LEU A 120 -15.61 13.65 2.73
N ALA A 121 -16.14 12.92 3.72
CA ALA A 121 -15.79 13.13 5.12
C ALA A 121 -14.29 12.92 5.39
N THR A 122 -13.67 11.96 4.69
CA THR A 122 -12.22 11.72 4.79
C THR A 122 -11.43 12.88 4.16
N ILE A 123 -11.84 13.36 2.99
CA ILE A 123 -11.20 14.50 2.32
C ILE A 123 -11.28 15.76 3.20
N GLU A 124 -12.45 16.05 3.73
CA GLU A 124 -12.68 17.19 4.64
C GLU A 124 -11.80 17.09 5.89
N ALA A 125 -11.85 15.97 6.60
CA ALA A 125 -11.05 15.77 7.80
C ALA A 125 -9.54 15.92 7.56
N VAL A 126 -9.03 15.42 6.43
CA VAL A 126 -7.61 15.50 6.06
C VAL A 126 -7.24 16.91 5.60
N SER A 127 -8.14 17.62 4.91
CA SER A 127 -7.92 19.03 4.52
C SER A 127 -7.81 19.96 5.73
N ASP A 128 -8.52 19.65 6.81
CA ASP A 128 -8.48 20.37 8.09
C ASP A 128 -7.28 19.97 8.97
N GLY A 129 -6.37 19.14 8.45
CA GLY A 129 -5.18 18.66 9.17
C GLY A 129 -5.43 17.44 10.05
N GLY A 130 -6.64 16.88 10.05
CA GLY A 130 -6.96 15.66 10.78
C GLY A 130 -6.30 14.40 10.19
N SER A 131 -6.41 13.29 10.92
CA SER A 131 -5.93 11.98 10.48
C SER A 131 -7.07 10.99 10.35
N VAL A 132 -7.13 10.25 9.24
CA VAL A 132 -8.13 9.21 9.01
C VAL A 132 -7.45 7.91 8.60
N ILE A 133 -7.55 6.89 9.44
CA ILE A 133 -7.00 5.56 9.14
C ILE A 133 -8.15 4.55 9.12
N ASP A 134 -8.21 3.75 8.05
CA ASP A 134 -9.23 2.71 7.93
C ASP A 134 -9.19 1.77 9.14
N PRO A 135 -10.33 1.41 9.76
CA PRO A 135 -10.39 0.54 10.92
C PRO A 135 -9.67 -0.80 10.73
N LYS A 136 -9.74 -1.40 9.53
CA LYS A 136 -9.02 -2.65 9.24
C LYS A 136 -7.49 -2.47 9.29
N VAL A 137 -7.00 -1.29 8.91
CA VAL A 137 -5.58 -0.96 9.01
C VAL A 137 -5.18 -0.75 10.46
N VAL A 138 -6.04 -0.10 11.25
CA VAL A 138 -5.84 0.04 12.70
C VAL A 138 -5.84 -1.34 13.38
N GLU A 139 -6.77 -2.22 13.05
CA GLU A 139 -6.77 -3.60 13.53
C GLU A 139 -5.47 -4.33 13.18
N ALA A 140 -5.00 -4.21 11.96
CA ALA A 140 -3.75 -4.81 11.51
C ALA A 140 -2.54 -4.24 12.28
N LEU A 141 -2.52 -2.93 12.58
CA LEU A 141 -1.49 -2.29 13.40
C LEU A 141 -1.50 -2.79 14.86
N VAL A 142 -2.69 -2.88 15.46
CA VAL A 142 -2.85 -3.26 16.89
C VAL A 142 -2.59 -4.76 17.10
N HIS A 143 -3.05 -5.59 16.18
CA HIS A 143 -2.89 -7.04 16.29
C HIS A 143 -1.53 -7.55 15.81
N GLY A 144 -0.65 -6.63 15.34
CA GLY A 144 0.69 -6.98 14.89
C GLY A 144 0.68 -8.10 13.83
N ARG A 145 -0.28 -8.06 12.89
CA ARG A 145 -0.34 -9.09 11.86
C ARG A 145 0.91 -9.01 11.01
N SER A 146 1.72 -10.04 11.17
CA SER A 146 2.83 -10.30 10.27
C SER A 146 2.32 -10.40 8.83
N PRO A 147 3.01 -9.79 7.83
CA PRO A 147 2.75 -10.11 6.43
C PRO A 147 2.70 -11.62 6.16
N LEU A 148 3.28 -12.41 7.05
CA LEU A 148 3.30 -13.87 6.97
C LEU A 148 2.00 -14.55 7.44
N ASP A 149 1.11 -13.85 8.14
CA ASP A 149 -0.15 -14.41 8.66
C ASP A 149 -1.14 -14.80 7.56
N VAL A 150 -0.93 -14.32 6.33
CA VAL A 150 -1.69 -14.74 5.14
C VAL A 150 -1.29 -16.12 4.64
N LEU A 151 -0.17 -16.65 5.12
CA LEU A 151 0.34 -17.96 4.72
C LEU A 151 -0.39 -19.07 5.50
N THR A 152 -0.71 -20.15 4.80
CA THR A 152 -1.12 -21.38 5.48
C THR A 152 0.05 -21.98 6.26
N PRO A 153 -0.20 -22.83 7.27
CA PRO A 153 0.87 -23.49 8.02
C PRO A 153 1.89 -24.19 7.09
N ARG A 154 1.41 -24.78 6.00
CA ARG A 154 2.28 -25.49 5.05
C ARG A 154 3.13 -24.55 4.19
N GLU A 155 2.59 -23.40 3.81
CA GLU A 155 3.34 -22.36 3.10
C GLU A 155 4.39 -21.72 4.02
N HIS A 156 4.03 -21.52 5.29
CA HIS A 156 4.98 -21.05 6.31
C HIS A 156 6.14 -22.05 6.50
N ASP A 157 5.85 -23.36 6.64
CA ASP A 157 6.90 -24.40 6.74
C ASP A 157 7.86 -24.34 5.53
N VAL A 158 7.32 -24.22 4.32
CA VAL A 158 8.12 -24.07 3.10
C VAL A 158 8.98 -22.82 3.15
N LEU A 159 8.45 -21.68 3.62
CA LEU A 159 9.19 -20.42 3.75
C LEU A 159 10.32 -20.52 4.79
N VAL A 160 10.10 -21.21 5.90
CA VAL A 160 11.12 -21.49 6.93
C VAL A 160 12.31 -22.27 6.30
N GLU A 161 12.03 -23.32 5.55
CA GLU A 161 13.09 -24.10 4.89
C GLU A 161 13.80 -23.29 3.79
N MET A 162 13.05 -22.41 3.08
CA MET A 162 13.67 -21.45 2.14
C MET A 162 14.64 -20.51 2.84
N ALA A 163 14.28 -20.01 4.02
CA ALA A 163 15.12 -19.11 4.83
C ALA A 163 16.38 -19.80 5.36
N ARG A 164 16.33 -21.10 5.56
CA ARG A 164 17.51 -21.95 5.87
C ARG A 164 18.42 -22.18 4.67
N GLY A 165 18.05 -21.72 3.48
CA GLY A 165 18.82 -21.90 2.25
C GLY A 165 18.59 -23.25 1.55
N ALA A 166 17.57 -24.02 1.96
CA ALA A 166 17.30 -25.34 1.37
C ALA A 166 16.85 -25.24 -0.09
N SER A 167 17.31 -26.16 -0.94
CA SER A 167 16.82 -26.32 -2.31
C SER A 167 15.39 -26.91 -2.31
N ASN A 168 14.64 -26.78 -3.42
CA ASN A 168 13.30 -27.37 -3.53
C ASN A 168 13.31 -28.90 -3.31
N GLY A 169 14.42 -29.58 -3.65
CA GLY A 169 14.60 -31.01 -3.38
C GLY A 169 14.75 -31.31 -1.89
N ALA A 170 15.59 -30.56 -1.19
CA ALA A 170 15.77 -30.67 0.26
C ALA A 170 14.50 -30.34 1.04
N ILE A 171 13.78 -29.28 0.62
CA ILE A 171 12.47 -28.94 1.19
C ILE A 171 11.47 -30.09 1.02
N ALA A 172 11.45 -30.72 -0.17
CA ALA A 172 10.57 -31.84 -0.45
C ALA A 172 10.86 -33.04 0.47
N GLU A 173 12.13 -33.37 0.70
CA GLU A 173 12.55 -34.41 1.63
C GLU A 173 12.15 -34.09 3.08
N VAL A 174 12.50 -32.91 3.58
CA VAL A 174 12.23 -32.50 4.96
C VAL A 174 10.72 -32.46 5.27
N LEU A 175 9.93 -31.98 4.33
CA LEU A 175 8.47 -31.80 4.55
C LEU A 175 7.63 -33.00 4.08
N GLY A 176 8.22 -34.04 3.54
CA GLY A 176 7.50 -35.21 3.01
C GLY A 176 6.62 -34.86 1.80
N LEU A 177 7.11 -34.00 0.91
CA LEU A 177 6.41 -33.52 -0.28
C LEU A 177 7.09 -33.96 -1.57
N THR A 178 6.39 -33.83 -2.69
CA THR A 178 7.03 -33.87 -4.00
C THR A 178 7.63 -32.51 -4.36
N LYS A 179 8.68 -32.46 -5.19
CA LYS A 179 9.25 -31.20 -5.70
C LYS A 179 8.20 -30.30 -6.34
N ARG A 180 7.26 -30.89 -7.10
CA ARG A 180 6.16 -30.17 -7.73
C ARG A 180 5.20 -29.54 -6.72
N ALA A 181 4.94 -30.22 -5.59
CA ALA A 181 4.14 -29.66 -4.51
C ALA A 181 4.85 -28.48 -3.83
N VAL A 182 6.17 -28.60 -3.59
CA VAL A 182 6.98 -27.49 -3.06
C VAL A 182 6.97 -26.29 -3.99
N GLU A 183 7.14 -26.46 -5.31
CA GLU A 183 7.05 -25.37 -6.30
C GLU A 183 5.69 -24.69 -6.28
N LYS A 184 4.60 -25.46 -6.15
CA LYS A 184 3.25 -24.91 -6.03
C LYS A 184 3.12 -24.05 -4.75
N HIS A 185 3.62 -24.52 -3.61
CA HIS A 185 3.61 -23.75 -2.37
C HIS A 185 4.47 -22.50 -2.46
N ILE A 186 5.65 -22.55 -3.04
CA ILE A 186 6.53 -21.40 -3.27
C ILE A 186 5.82 -20.34 -4.12
N ASN A 187 5.19 -20.74 -5.22
CA ASN A 187 4.45 -19.82 -6.07
C ASN A 187 3.24 -19.20 -5.33
N SER A 188 2.57 -19.97 -4.48
CA SER A 188 1.49 -19.48 -3.62
C SER A 188 2.00 -18.48 -2.58
N VAL A 189 3.14 -18.75 -1.94
CA VAL A 189 3.83 -17.81 -1.03
C VAL A 189 4.13 -16.50 -1.76
N PHE A 190 4.72 -16.55 -2.96
CA PHE A 190 5.03 -15.34 -3.72
C PHE A 190 3.79 -14.55 -4.10
N ALA A 191 2.70 -15.22 -4.47
CA ALA A 191 1.43 -14.57 -4.79
C ALA A 191 0.79 -13.93 -3.56
N LYS A 192 0.77 -14.62 -2.41
CA LYS A 192 0.18 -14.13 -1.16
C LYS A 192 0.98 -13.00 -0.52
N LEU A 193 2.31 -13.03 -0.64
CA LEU A 193 3.20 -11.97 -0.18
C LEU A 193 3.32 -10.85 -1.22
N ASP A 194 2.60 -10.95 -2.34
CA ASP A 194 2.55 -9.97 -3.42
C ASP A 194 3.95 -9.54 -3.91
N LEU A 195 4.78 -10.56 -4.18
CA LEU A 195 6.15 -10.34 -4.62
C LEU A 195 6.19 -10.20 -6.16
N PRO A 196 6.46 -8.98 -6.68
CA PRO A 196 6.44 -8.74 -8.12
C PRO A 196 7.55 -9.50 -8.84
N LEU A 197 7.29 -9.82 -10.11
CA LEU A 197 8.33 -10.25 -11.05
C LEU A 197 9.21 -9.04 -11.36
N SER A 198 10.43 -9.02 -10.84
CA SER A 198 11.45 -8.02 -11.23
C SER A 198 12.73 -8.73 -11.61
N ASP A 199 13.43 -8.18 -12.59
CA ASP A 199 14.67 -8.75 -13.12
C ASP A 199 15.86 -8.60 -12.14
N ASP A 200 15.80 -7.62 -11.22
CA ASP A 200 16.93 -7.24 -10.37
C ASP A 200 17.06 -8.05 -9.06
N VAL A 201 15.96 -8.58 -8.52
CA VAL A 201 15.99 -9.33 -7.25
C VAL A 201 15.09 -10.56 -7.30
N SER A 202 15.66 -11.72 -7.00
CA SER A 202 14.91 -12.98 -6.90
C SER A 202 13.76 -12.88 -5.88
N ARG A 203 12.52 -13.24 -6.29
CA ARG A 203 11.36 -13.35 -5.39
C ARG A 203 11.65 -14.24 -4.17
N ARG A 204 12.45 -15.27 -4.35
CA ARG A 204 12.88 -16.15 -3.27
C ARG A 204 13.66 -15.38 -2.21
N VAL A 205 14.61 -14.53 -2.62
CA VAL A 205 15.40 -13.69 -1.71
C VAL A 205 14.47 -12.70 -0.99
N ARG A 206 13.54 -12.06 -1.69
CA ARG A 206 12.58 -11.13 -1.08
C ARG A 206 11.69 -11.81 -0.03
N ALA A 207 11.16 -13.00 -0.33
CA ALA A 207 10.37 -13.77 0.63
C ALA A 207 11.17 -14.11 1.90
N VAL A 208 12.43 -14.52 1.73
CA VAL A 208 13.33 -14.81 2.85
C VAL A 208 13.66 -13.56 3.67
N LEU A 209 13.91 -12.42 3.02
CA LEU A 209 14.18 -11.15 3.73
C LEU A 209 12.97 -10.69 4.54
N LEU A 210 11.75 -10.82 4.01
CA LEU A 210 10.52 -10.56 4.76
C LEU A 210 10.42 -11.46 6.00
N PHE A 211 10.65 -12.76 5.85
CA PHE A 211 10.65 -13.71 6.96
C PHE A 211 11.67 -13.37 8.04
N LEU A 212 12.91 -13.05 7.65
CA LEU A 212 13.98 -12.71 8.59
C LEU A 212 13.77 -11.36 9.27
N GLY A 213 13.17 -10.38 8.56
CA GLY A 213 12.80 -9.07 9.13
C GLY A 213 11.78 -9.20 10.26
N GLU A 214 10.80 -10.08 10.10
CA GLU A 214 9.80 -10.39 11.13
C GLU A 214 10.40 -11.15 12.33
N ALA A 215 11.23 -12.16 12.06
CA ALA A 215 11.91 -12.92 13.09
C ALA A 215 12.86 -12.05 13.95
N GLY A 216 13.46 -11.02 13.35
CA GLY A 216 14.33 -10.06 14.05
C GLY A 216 13.57 -8.98 14.83
N GLY A 217 12.33 -8.65 14.44
CA GLY A 217 11.46 -7.68 15.12
C GLY A 217 10.80 -8.22 16.41
N SER A 218 10.66 -9.54 16.54
CA SER A 218 10.02 -10.20 17.69
C SER A 218 10.97 -10.44 18.89
N ALA A 219 12.25 -10.06 18.75
CA ALA A 219 13.30 -10.31 19.78
C ALA A 219 13.80 -9.03 20.48
N ARG A 220 13.00 -7.93 20.47
CA ARG A 220 13.33 -6.72 21.24
C ARG A 220 12.23 -6.35 22.20
#